data_abcf234a9798f69842733709efcbca02
#
_entry.id   abcf234a9798f69842733709efcbca02
#
_cell.length_a   1.000
_cell.length_b   1.000
_cell.length_c   1.000
_cell.angle_alpha   90.00
_cell.angle_beta   90.00
_cell.angle_gamma   90.00
#
_symmetry.space_group_name_H-M   'P 1'
#
loop_
_entity.id
_entity.type
_entity.pdbx_description
1 polymer ?
#
loop_
_entity_poly.entity_id
_entity_poly.type
_entity_poly.pdbx_seq_one_letter_code
_entity_poly.pdbx_strand_id
1 'polypeptide(L)'
;MAFSLGMYQANLGTAAGLCVMLLILAVLRRPGAWKATGLTALRMVLMGGSGAVLYMLILKVFLRLYDVGLSGVNGINAVGLDTLRSLPLGLKNAYFDFYAYFFTHGIAQNHYGQIAGYLLLFVLAALAGLRWLVVLHDRKAAAAAVVLVALLPAAANVTDVINTLS
;
A
#
# COMPACT_ATOMS: atom_id res chain seq x y z
N MET A 1 15.73 -19.36 -0.56
CA MET A 1 14.34 -19.24 -1.09
C MET A 1 13.41 -18.44 -0.19
N ALA A 2 13.29 -18.66 1.12
CA ALA A 2 12.47 -17.85 2.02
C ALA A 2 12.81 -16.33 2.01
N PHE A 3 14.07 -15.95 1.86
CA PHE A 3 14.52 -14.56 1.77
C PHE A 3 13.98 -13.81 0.54
N SER A 4 13.85 -14.47 -0.59
CA SER A 4 13.37 -13.86 -1.85
C SER A 4 11.87 -13.50 -1.76
N LEU A 5 11.07 -14.33 -1.11
CA LEU A 5 9.63 -14.09 -0.92
C LEU A 5 9.37 -12.96 0.09
N GLY A 6 10.15 -12.90 1.17
CA GLY A 6 10.05 -11.82 2.17
C GLY A 6 10.45 -10.45 1.58
N MET A 7 11.49 -10.38 0.75
CA MET A 7 11.89 -9.13 0.07
C MET A 7 10.85 -8.66 -0.95
N TYR A 8 10.16 -9.57 -1.64
CA TYR A 8 9.12 -9.20 -2.59
C TYR A 8 7.89 -8.59 -1.91
N GLN A 9 7.46 -9.19 -0.80
CA GLN A 9 6.32 -8.68 -0.04
C GLN A 9 6.58 -7.28 0.53
N ALA A 10 7.76 -7.05 1.11
CA ALA A 10 8.15 -5.73 1.62
C ALA A 10 8.21 -4.66 0.51
N ASN A 11 8.70 -5.03 -0.69
CA ASN A 11 8.79 -4.11 -1.81
C ASN A 11 7.42 -3.78 -2.41
N LEU A 12 6.43 -4.68 -2.33
CA LEU A 12 5.08 -4.44 -2.87
C LEU A 12 4.39 -3.30 -2.12
N GLY A 13 4.43 -3.29 -0.78
CA GLY A 13 3.88 -2.22 0.03
C GLY A 13 4.57 -0.87 -0.25
N THR A 14 5.89 -0.86 -0.36
CA THR A 14 6.64 0.34 -0.71
C THR A 14 6.25 0.87 -2.09
N ALA A 15 6.16 -0.01 -3.09
CA ALA A 15 5.76 0.38 -4.44
C ALA A 15 4.33 0.91 -4.49
N ALA A 16 3.39 0.26 -3.80
CA ALA A 16 2.00 0.71 -3.72
C ALA A 16 1.88 2.07 -3.00
N GLY A 17 2.59 2.25 -1.89
CA GLY A 17 2.66 3.53 -1.18
C GLY A 17 3.20 4.66 -2.05
N LEU A 18 4.30 4.41 -2.79
CA LEU A 18 4.87 5.38 -3.74
C LEU A 18 3.88 5.72 -4.87
N CYS A 19 3.16 4.75 -5.41
CA CYS A 19 2.12 5.00 -6.42
C CYS A 19 1.03 5.93 -5.88
N VAL A 20 0.54 5.70 -4.66
CA VAL A 20 -0.45 6.57 -4.01
C VAL A 20 0.12 7.97 -3.79
N MET A 21 1.36 8.11 -3.32
CA MET A 21 2.03 9.41 -3.16
C MET A 21 2.15 10.18 -4.48
N LEU A 22 2.52 9.50 -5.56
CA LEU A 22 2.58 10.10 -6.90
C LEU A 22 1.20 10.56 -7.39
N LEU A 23 0.14 9.81 -7.10
CA LEU A 23 -1.23 10.21 -7.43
C LEU A 23 -1.67 11.43 -6.61
N ILE A 24 -1.34 11.49 -5.32
CA ILE A 24 -1.58 12.68 -4.49
C ILE A 24 -0.89 13.90 -5.12
N LEU A 25 0.39 13.78 -5.46
CA LEU A 25 1.14 14.86 -6.10
C LEU A 25 0.55 15.26 -7.46
N ALA A 26 0.06 14.30 -8.25
CA ALA A 26 -0.58 14.59 -9.54
C ALA A 26 -1.87 15.38 -9.38
N VAL A 27 -2.73 14.99 -8.42
CA VAL A 27 -3.98 15.69 -8.08
C VAL A 27 -3.69 17.11 -7.59
N LEU A 28 -2.70 17.25 -6.71
CA LEU A 28 -2.35 18.52 -6.10
C LEU A 28 -1.70 19.50 -7.08
N ARG A 29 -0.81 19.02 -7.97
CA ARG A 29 -0.09 19.86 -8.93
C ARG A 29 -0.96 20.33 -10.11
N ARG A 30 -1.98 19.55 -10.48
CA ARG A 30 -2.85 19.84 -11.64
C ARG A 30 -4.31 19.61 -11.26
N PRO A 31 -4.89 20.45 -10.40
CA PRO A 31 -6.30 20.34 -10.04
C PRO A 31 -7.15 20.46 -11.31
N GLY A 32 -8.14 19.57 -11.44
CA GLY A 32 -9.01 19.52 -12.62
C GLY A 32 -8.53 18.65 -13.79
N ALA A 33 -7.26 18.20 -13.82
CA ALA A 33 -6.74 17.32 -14.88
C ALA A 33 -7.11 15.84 -14.66
N TRP A 34 -8.39 15.55 -14.38
CA TRP A 34 -8.89 14.23 -13.97
C TRP A 34 -8.59 13.12 -14.98
N LYS A 35 -8.67 13.42 -16.30
CA LYS A 35 -8.36 12.44 -17.36
C LYS A 35 -6.88 12.05 -17.31
N ALA A 36 -5.98 13.01 -17.14
CA ALA A 36 -4.54 12.74 -17.05
C ALA A 36 -4.19 11.97 -15.78
N THR A 37 -4.76 12.35 -14.64
CA THR A 37 -4.57 11.66 -13.35
C THR A 37 -5.13 10.24 -13.41
N GLY A 38 -6.32 10.04 -13.96
CA GLY A 38 -6.92 8.73 -14.16
C GLY A 38 -6.11 7.83 -15.09
N LEU A 39 -5.56 8.39 -16.19
CA LEU A 39 -4.67 7.66 -17.08
C LEU A 39 -3.35 7.25 -16.36
N THR A 40 -2.82 8.12 -15.51
CA THR A 40 -1.64 7.81 -14.71
C THR A 40 -1.94 6.68 -13.72
N ALA A 41 -3.06 6.74 -13.01
CA ALA A 41 -3.51 5.68 -12.11
C ALA A 41 -3.67 4.34 -12.85
N LEU A 42 -4.34 4.36 -14.02
CA LEU A 42 -4.51 3.17 -14.85
C LEU A 42 -3.16 2.57 -15.28
N ARG A 43 -2.22 3.41 -15.71
CA ARG A 43 -0.86 2.94 -16.08
C ARG A 43 -0.14 2.29 -14.90
N MET A 44 -0.25 2.84 -13.70
CA MET A 44 0.33 2.24 -12.49
C MET A 44 -0.29 0.89 -12.16
N VAL A 45 -1.62 0.77 -12.25
CA VAL A 45 -2.32 -0.50 -12.04
C VAL A 45 -1.93 -1.53 -13.09
N LEU A 46 -1.85 -1.15 -14.37
CA LEU A 46 -1.42 -2.05 -15.45
C LEU A 46 0.03 -2.49 -15.26
N MET A 47 0.92 -1.59 -14.87
CA MET A 47 2.32 -1.91 -14.59
C MET A 47 2.45 -2.88 -13.41
N GLY A 48 1.74 -2.63 -12.32
CA GLY A 48 1.71 -3.52 -11.16
C GLY A 48 1.10 -4.88 -11.49
N GLY A 49 -0.02 -4.89 -12.20
CA GLY A 49 -0.71 -6.11 -12.63
C GLY A 49 0.13 -6.95 -13.60
N SER A 50 0.76 -6.33 -14.59
CA SER A 50 1.67 -7.04 -15.50
C SER A 50 2.89 -7.62 -14.77
N GLY A 51 3.45 -6.89 -13.79
CA GLY A 51 4.52 -7.38 -12.94
C GLY A 51 4.09 -8.60 -12.10
N ALA A 52 2.90 -8.58 -11.53
CA ALA A 52 2.35 -9.70 -10.78
C ALA A 52 2.12 -10.94 -11.66
N VAL A 53 1.57 -10.76 -12.87
CA VAL A 53 1.38 -11.85 -13.84
C VAL A 53 2.73 -12.45 -14.25
N LEU A 54 3.70 -11.61 -14.58
CA LEU A 54 5.05 -12.07 -14.94
C LEU A 54 5.70 -12.85 -13.79
N TYR A 55 5.59 -12.34 -12.57
CA TYR A 55 6.08 -13.05 -11.38
C TYR A 55 5.44 -14.44 -11.22
N MET A 56 4.11 -14.53 -11.38
CA MET A 56 3.39 -15.81 -11.30
C MET A 56 3.83 -16.80 -12.38
N LEU A 57 4.09 -16.32 -13.60
CA LEU A 57 4.60 -17.15 -14.70
C LEU A 57 5.99 -17.68 -14.38
N ILE A 58 6.91 -16.82 -13.95
CA ILE A 58 8.26 -17.19 -13.55
C ILE A 58 8.20 -18.20 -12.40
N LEU A 59 7.40 -17.94 -11.37
CA LEU A 59 7.23 -18.84 -10.23
C LEU A 59 6.76 -20.23 -10.68
N LYS A 60 5.74 -20.30 -11.54
CA LYS A 60 5.24 -21.59 -12.08
C LYS A 60 6.31 -22.35 -12.85
N VAL A 61 7.14 -21.66 -13.63
CA VAL A 61 8.26 -22.28 -14.35
C VAL A 61 9.28 -22.87 -13.37
N PHE A 62 9.67 -22.10 -12.34
CA PHE A 62 10.61 -22.59 -11.33
C PHE A 62 10.07 -23.76 -10.53
N LEU A 63 8.81 -23.73 -10.12
CA LEU A 63 8.18 -24.83 -9.39
C LEU A 63 8.16 -26.13 -10.21
N ARG A 64 7.91 -26.02 -11.54
CA ARG A 64 7.98 -27.18 -12.45
C ARG A 64 9.39 -27.70 -12.64
N LEU A 65 10.39 -26.81 -12.78
CA LEU A 65 11.79 -27.20 -13.02
C LEU A 65 12.40 -27.90 -11.79
N TYR A 66 12.00 -27.53 -10.59
CA TYR A 66 12.57 -28.06 -9.35
C TYR A 66 11.68 -29.10 -8.67
N ASP A 67 10.55 -29.45 -9.28
CA ASP A 67 9.55 -30.40 -8.75
C ASP A 67 9.16 -30.09 -7.28
N VAL A 68 9.05 -28.80 -6.96
CA VAL A 68 8.69 -28.31 -5.62
C VAL A 68 7.25 -27.85 -5.64
N GLY A 69 6.41 -28.48 -4.81
CA GLY A 69 5.05 -27.98 -4.55
C GLY A 69 5.09 -26.65 -3.82
N LEU A 70 4.15 -25.75 -4.12
CA LEU A 70 3.90 -24.58 -3.27
C LEU A 70 3.50 -25.11 -1.89
N SER A 71 4.36 -24.96 -0.88
CA SER A 71 3.96 -25.16 0.48
C SER A 71 2.84 -24.15 0.79
N GLY A 72 1.71 -24.59 1.33
CA GLY A 72 0.53 -23.78 1.61
C GLY A 72 0.72 -22.65 2.64
N VAL A 73 1.98 -22.27 2.91
CA VAL A 73 2.37 -21.29 3.92
C VAL A 73 1.97 -19.85 3.58
N ASN A 74 1.63 -19.53 2.33
CA ASN A 74 1.36 -18.12 1.95
C ASN A 74 0.08 -17.92 1.14
N GLY A 75 -0.94 -18.76 1.34
CA GLY A 75 -2.31 -18.45 0.92
C GLY A 75 -2.60 -18.09 -0.54
N ILE A 76 -1.58 -18.10 -1.41
CA ILE A 76 -1.74 -17.76 -2.84
C ILE A 76 -2.72 -18.72 -3.55
N ASN A 77 -2.89 -19.93 -3.00
CA ASN A 77 -3.81 -20.93 -3.54
C ASN A 77 -5.27 -20.75 -3.10
N ALA A 78 -5.53 -19.86 -2.13
CA ALA A 78 -6.82 -19.68 -1.50
C ALA A 78 -7.58 -18.41 -1.94
N VAL A 79 -7.08 -17.68 -2.95
CA VAL A 79 -7.75 -16.49 -3.48
C VAL A 79 -9.05 -16.91 -4.18
N GLY A 80 -10.16 -16.87 -3.45
CA GLY A 80 -11.50 -17.20 -3.89
C GLY A 80 -12.50 -16.09 -3.55
N LEU A 81 -13.79 -16.35 -3.80
CA LEU A 81 -14.87 -15.40 -3.46
C LEU A 81 -14.97 -15.13 -1.95
N ASP A 82 -14.57 -16.09 -1.12
CA ASP A 82 -14.52 -15.94 0.35
C ASP A 82 -13.46 -14.93 0.78
N THR A 83 -12.44 -14.71 -0.04
CA THR A 83 -11.41 -13.68 0.10
C THR A 83 -12.03 -12.28 0.18
N LEU A 84 -13.09 -12.00 -0.59
CA LEU A 84 -13.76 -10.70 -0.55
C LEU A 84 -14.46 -10.42 0.78
N ARG A 85 -14.85 -11.45 1.53
CA ARG A 85 -15.48 -11.29 2.85
C ARG A 85 -14.48 -10.90 3.93
N SER A 86 -13.22 -11.29 3.80
CA SER A 86 -12.15 -10.95 4.75
C SER A 86 -11.47 -9.60 4.45
N LEU A 87 -11.78 -8.96 3.31
CA LEU A 87 -11.26 -7.62 2.96
C LEU A 87 -11.39 -6.57 4.08
N PRO A 88 -12.55 -6.42 4.76
CA PRO A 88 -12.66 -5.44 5.83
C PRO A 88 -11.73 -5.72 7.02
N LEU A 89 -11.49 -7.00 7.32
CA LEU A 89 -10.57 -7.40 8.37
C LEU A 89 -9.12 -7.13 7.96
N GLY A 90 -8.74 -7.48 6.73
CA GLY A 90 -7.42 -7.18 6.18
C GLY A 90 -7.13 -5.70 6.15
N LEU A 91 -8.11 -4.89 5.75
CA LEU A 91 -8.00 -3.44 5.78
C LEU A 91 -7.79 -2.91 7.21
N LYS A 92 -8.60 -3.38 8.18
CA LYS A 92 -8.46 -3.03 9.59
C LYS A 92 -7.06 -3.36 10.11
N ASN A 93 -6.55 -4.56 9.82
CA ASN A 93 -5.22 -4.99 10.24
C ASN A 93 -4.13 -4.11 9.61
N ALA A 94 -4.21 -3.82 8.31
CA ALA A 94 -3.25 -2.94 7.63
C ALA A 94 -3.17 -1.54 8.25
N TYR A 95 -4.31 -0.97 8.65
CA TYR A 95 -4.32 0.32 9.37
C TYR A 95 -3.75 0.18 10.78
N PHE A 96 -4.14 -0.87 11.50
CA PHE A 96 -3.63 -1.11 12.84
C PHE A 96 -2.12 -1.28 12.85
N ASP A 97 -1.58 -2.11 11.96
CA ASP A 97 -0.15 -2.40 11.87
C ASP A 97 0.64 -1.17 11.39
N PHE A 98 0.08 -0.36 10.48
CA PHE A 98 0.69 0.90 10.08
C PHE A 98 0.89 1.84 11.27
N TYR A 99 -0.15 2.06 12.07
CA TYR A 99 -0.04 2.95 13.23
C TYR A 99 0.77 2.32 14.37
N ALA A 100 0.63 1.02 14.60
CA ALA A 100 1.39 0.30 15.60
C ALA A 100 2.90 0.36 15.32
N TYR A 101 3.31 0.29 14.06
CA TYR A 101 4.71 0.42 13.66
C TYR A 101 5.35 1.73 14.13
N PHE A 102 4.62 2.85 14.02
CA PHE A 102 5.15 4.17 14.39
C PHE A 102 4.98 4.51 15.87
N PHE A 103 3.91 4.04 16.51
CA PHE A 103 3.48 4.54 17.81
C PHE A 103 3.52 3.52 18.94
N THR A 104 3.88 2.26 18.66
CA THR A 104 4.02 1.25 19.71
C THR A 104 5.46 0.79 19.89
N HIS A 105 5.77 0.32 21.12
CA HIS A 105 7.08 -0.23 21.46
C HIS A 105 7.26 -1.69 20.98
N GLY A 106 6.18 -2.37 20.59
CA GLY A 106 6.17 -3.82 20.40
C GLY A 106 6.79 -4.28 19.10
N ILE A 107 6.41 -3.67 17.96
CA ILE A 107 6.75 -4.19 16.63
C ILE A 107 8.14 -3.71 16.16
N ALA A 108 8.43 -2.43 16.32
CA ALA A 108 9.68 -1.81 15.83
C ALA A 108 10.69 -1.47 16.92
N GLN A 109 10.44 -1.88 18.18
CA GLN A 109 11.28 -1.53 19.35
C GLN A 109 11.56 -0.02 19.45
N ASN A 110 10.59 0.81 19.08
CA ASN A 110 10.74 2.25 19.04
C ASN A 110 11.01 2.82 20.44
N HIS A 111 12.04 3.64 20.56
CA HIS A 111 12.27 4.43 21.77
C HIS A 111 11.31 5.62 21.85
N TYR A 112 11.02 6.12 23.04
CA TYR A 112 10.12 7.27 23.25
C TYR A 112 10.50 8.48 22.39
N GLY A 113 11.80 8.74 22.20
CA GLY A 113 12.27 9.83 21.34
C GLY A 113 11.92 9.62 19.86
N GLN A 114 11.94 8.38 19.36
CA GLN A 114 11.53 8.08 17.98
C GLN A 114 10.03 8.25 17.81
N ILE A 115 9.21 7.78 18.75
CA ILE A 115 7.76 7.96 18.73
C ILE A 115 7.41 9.45 18.74
N ALA A 116 8.07 10.25 19.58
CA ALA A 116 7.89 11.70 19.60
C ALA A 116 8.29 12.35 18.28
N GLY A 117 9.38 11.90 17.66
CA GLY A 117 9.81 12.33 16.33
C GLY A 117 8.78 12.01 15.24
N TYR A 118 8.26 10.78 15.22
CA TYR A 118 7.19 10.39 14.27
C TYR A 118 5.92 11.22 14.48
N LEU A 119 5.50 11.41 15.74
CA LEU A 119 4.33 12.22 16.05
C LEU A 119 4.51 13.67 15.57
N LEU A 120 5.67 14.26 15.79
CA LEU A 120 5.99 15.59 15.27
C LEU A 120 5.91 15.63 13.74
N LEU A 121 6.48 14.65 13.03
CA LEU A 121 6.42 14.57 11.57
C LEU A 121 4.99 14.43 11.07
N PHE A 122 4.15 13.60 11.72
CA PHE A 122 2.73 13.47 11.36
C PHE A 122 1.96 14.77 11.58
N VAL A 123 2.22 15.48 12.67
CA VAL A 123 1.59 16.79 12.95
C VAL A 123 2.02 17.81 11.89
N LEU A 124 3.30 17.90 11.58
CA LEU A 124 3.81 18.82 10.55
C LEU A 124 3.23 18.49 9.17
N ALA A 125 3.15 17.21 8.80
CA ALA A 125 2.54 16.75 7.55
C ALA A 125 1.04 17.09 7.50
N ALA A 126 0.31 16.91 8.61
CA ALA A 126 -1.10 17.26 8.71
C ALA A 126 -1.32 18.78 8.57
N LEU A 127 -0.51 19.60 9.25
CA LEU A 127 -0.57 21.06 9.14
C LEU A 127 -0.25 21.55 7.72
N ALA A 128 0.79 20.99 7.10
CA ALA A 128 1.13 21.30 5.71
C ALA A 128 0.00 20.88 4.76
N GLY A 129 -0.58 19.70 4.95
CA GLY A 129 -1.73 19.22 4.19
C GLY A 129 -2.96 20.08 4.35
N LEU A 130 -3.30 20.46 5.58
CA LEU A 130 -4.43 21.37 5.86
C LEU A 130 -4.23 22.73 5.19
N ARG A 131 -3.03 23.34 5.32
CA ARG A 131 -2.71 24.59 4.65
C ARG A 131 -2.89 24.48 3.13
N TRP A 132 -2.43 23.38 2.56
CA TRP A 132 -2.56 23.09 1.12
C TRP A 132 -4.03 22.96 0.70
N LEU A 133 -4.85 22.23 1.48
CA LEU A 133 -6.29 22.06 1.23
C LEU A 133 -7.05 23.39 1.28
N VAL A 134 -6.67 24.29 2.20
CA VAL A 134 -7.27 25.63 2.29
C VAL A 134 -6.93 26.50 1.06
N VAL A 135 -5.70 26.39 0.55
CA VAL A 135 -5.25 27.11 -0.66
C VAL A 135 -5.84 26.51 -1.94
N LEU A 136 -6.20 25.24 -1.91
CA LEU A 136 -6.76 24.54 -3.07
C LEU A 136 -8.23 24.97 -3.29
N HIS A 137 -8.48 25.76 -4.32
CA HIS A 137 -9.82 26.24 -4.68
C HIS A 137 -10.73 25.14 -5.27
N ASP A 138 -10.16 24.00 -5.69
CA ASP A 138 -10.90 22.87 -6.25
C ASP A 138 -11.27 21.84 -5.15
N ARG A 139 -12.55 21.89 -4.72
CA ARG A 139 -13.09 20.97 -3.71
C ARG A 139 -12.99 19.49 -4.12
N LYS A 140 -13.08 19.18 -5.43
CA LYS A 140 -12.97 17.79 -5.92
C LYS A 140 -11.54 17.30 -5.77
N ALA A 141 -10.56 18.13 -6.11
CA ALA A 141 -9.14 17.79 -5.94
C ALA A 141 -8.79 17.63 -4.44
N ALA A 142 -9.33 18.49 -3.57
CA ALA A 142 -9.18 18.38 -2.13
C ALA A 142 -9.74 17.05 -1.60
N ALA A 143 -10.97 16.70 -1.98
CA ALA A 143 -11.61 15.45 -1.57
C ALA A 143 -10.81 14.23 -2.06
N ALA A 144 -10.37 14.22 -3.32
CA ALA A 144 -9.56 13.15 -3.87
C ALA A 144 -8.21 13.00 -3.14
N ALA A 145 -7.55 14.10 -2.81
CA ALA A 145 -6.31 14.08 -2.04
C ALA A 145 -6.51 13.48 -0.64
N VAL A 146 -7.59 13.85 0.05
CA VAL A 146 -7.95 13.29 1.37
C VAL A 146 -8.20 11.78 1.28
N VAL A 147 -8.95 11.33 0.27
CA VAL A 147 -9.19 9.89 0.06
C VAL A 147 -7.89 9.15 -0.22
N LEU A 148 -7.01 9.70 -1.06
CA LEU A 148 -5.72 9.08 -1.36
C LEU A 148 -4.80 9.04 -0.13
N VAL A 149 -4.77 10.08 0.69
CA VAL A 149 -4.02 10.08 1.96
C VAL A 149 -4.58 9.02 2.91
N ALA A 150 -5.91 8.90 2.99
CA ALA A 150 -6.55 7.86 3.79
C ALA A 150 -6.20 6.44 3.30
N LEU A 151 -6.03 6.23 2.00
CA LEU A 151 -5.62 4.93 1.43
C LEU A 151 -4.15 4.59 1.63
N LEU A 152 -3.30 5.54 2.02
CA LEU A 152 -1.86 5.35 2.11
C LEU A 152 -1.44 4.26 3.11
N PRO A 153 -2.03 4.14 4.33
CA PRO A 153 -1.72 3.04 5.24
C PRO A 153 -2.05 1.66 4.65
N ALA A 154 -3.19 1.54 3.99
CA ALA A 154 -3.58 0.29 3.33
C ALA A 154 -2.67 -0.06 2.14
N ALA A 155 -2.22 0.93 1.38
CA ALA A 155 -1.28 0.73 0.29
C ALA A 155 0.11 0.32 0.80
N ALA A 156 0.59 0.97 1.87
CA ALA A 156 1.89 0.63 2.48
C ALA A 156 1.91 -0.78 3.06
N ASN A 157 0.79 -1.24 3.64
CA ASN A 157 0.62 -2.56 4.23
C ASN A 157 -0.26 -3.49 3.36
N VAL A 158 -0.19 -3.35 2.04
CA VAL A 158 -1.00 -4.16 1.11
C VAL A 158 -0.74 -5.67 1.29
N THR A 159 0.44 -6.05 1.76
CA THR A 159 0.79 -7.44 2.07
C THR A 159 -0.05 -8.01 3.20
N ASP A 160 -0.35 -7.21 4.23
CA ASP A 160 -1.19 -7.66 5.35
C ASP A 160 -2.64 -7.83 4.92
N VAL A 161 -3.11 -6.96 4.01
CA VAL A 161 -4.40 -7.14 3.37
C VAL A 161 -4.44 -8.47 2.63
N ILE A 162 -3.42 -8.78 1.82
CA ILE A 162 -3.34 -10.02 1.04
C ILE A 162 -3.21 -11.25 1.96
N ASN A 163 -2.37 -11.20 3.00
CA ASN A 163 -2.16 -12.31 3.92
C ASN A 163 -3.41 -12.63 4.77
N THR A 164 -4.23 -11.64 5.08
CA THR A 164 -5.51 -11.86 5.80
C THR A 164 -6.57 -12.49 4.88
N LEU A 165 -6.34 -12.44 3.57
CA LEU A 165 -7.22 -13.01 2.54
C LEU A 165 -6.90 -14.49 2.25
N SER A 166 -5.83 -15.03 2.80
CA SER A 166 -5.37 -16.41 2.67
C SER A 166 -5.73 -17.24 3.88
#